data_c1f2aa35bb37ea5ba07607abd7d37946
#
_entry.id   c1f2aa35bb37ea5ba07607abd7d37946
#
_cell.length_a   1.000
_cell.length_b   1.000
_cell.length_c   1.000
_cell.angle_alpha   90.00
_cell.angle_beta   90.00
_cell.angle_gamma   90.00
#
_symmetry.space_group_name_H-M   'P 1'
#
loop_
_entity.id
_entity.type
_entity.pdbx_description
1 polymer ?
#
loop_
_entity_poly.entity_id
_entity_poly.type
_entity_poly.pdbx_seq_one_letter_code
_entity_poly.pdbx_strand_id
1 'polypeptide(L)'
;MNTQNLNLAKSTNYKLVIGSLPGVTLWLKTAMLPTISVNEIPIPDPRLGNRYVQSSTAVWAPLMVTFLVDEDLSNYNEVLEWMYRAGGPDETKRTYDPGLLYSTVSLHILTNNKNASDIVYTFHNAFPTILGELQFNNENAEELLTDITLQFDYMSLDKVI
;
A
#
# COMPACT_ATOMS: atom_id res chain seq x y z
N MET A 1 -12.03 -31.96 10.57
CA MET A 1 -13.21 -31.20 10.11
C MET A 1 -12.75 -29.79 9.74
N ASN A 2 -12.87 -29.43 8.48
CA ASN A 2 -12.62 -28.06 8.05
C ASN A 2 -13.82 -27.21 8.49
N THR A 3 -13.72 -26.56 9.65
CA THR A 3 -14.71 -25.56 10.05
C THR A 3 -14.49 -24.35 9.15
N GLN A 4 -15.27 -24.26 8.08
CA GLN A 4 -15.31 -23.03 7.28
C GLN A 4 -15.75 -21.90 8.19
N ASN A 5 -14.90 -20.87 8.30
CA ASN A 5 -15.26 -19.66 9.00
C ASN A 5 -16.32 -18.94 8.16
N LEU A 6 -17.58 -19.01 8.60
CA LEU A 6 -18.72 -18.38 7.92
C LEU A 6 -18.82 -16.88 8.21
N ASN A 7 -17.92 -16.31 9.02
CA ASN A 7 -17.90 -14.88 9.30
C ASN A 7 -17.34 -14.11 8.09
N LEU A 8 -18.08 -13.08 7.67
CA LEU A 8 -17.64 -12.19 6.60
C LEU A 8 -16.58 -11.20 7.12
N ALA A 9 -15.55 -10.97 6.32
CA ALA A 9 -14.56 -9.96 6.62
C ALA A 9 -15.18 -8.56 6.63
N LYS A 10 -14.82 -7.73 7.62
CA LYS A 10 -15.25 -6.34 7.70
C LYS A 10 -14.17 -5.42 7.15
N SER A 11 -14.56 -4.45 6.36
CA SER A 11 -13.65 -3.46 5.78
C SER A 11 -13.00 -2.51 6.80
N THR A 12 -13.47 -2.51 8.03
CA THR A 12 -12.96 -1.66 9.13
C THR A 12 -11.90 -2.33 9.99
N ASN A 13 -11.65 -3.62 9.80
CA ASN A 13 -10.73 -4.40 10.64
C ASN A 13 -9.40 -4.63 9.91
N TYR A 14 -8.59 -3.58 9.80
CA TYR A 14 -7.27 -3.67 9.21
C TYR A 14 -6.27 -2.72 9.89
N LYS A 15 -4.99 -3.00 9.74
CA LYS A 15 -3.88 -2.16 10.20
C LYS A 15 -2.77 -2.21 9.15
N LEU A 16 -2.28 -1.05 8.75
CA LEU A 16 -1.09 -0.93 7.90
C LEU A 16 0.11 -0.56 8.77
N VAL A 17 1.24 -1.19 8.51
CA VAL A 17 2.51 -0.89 9.14
C VAL A 17 3.53 -0.59 8.05
N ILE A 18 4.14 0.59 8.11
CA ILE A 18 5.24 1.00 7.23
C ILE A 18 6.51 0.96 8.09
N GLY A 19 7.45 0.07 7.76
CA GLY A 19 8.61 -0.18 8.59
C GLY A 19 9.49 1.05 8.84
N SER A 20 9.60 1.94 7.87
CA SER A 20 10.39 3.18 7.97
C SER A 20 9.62 4.38 8.54
N LEU A 21 8.30 4.28 8.70
CA LEU A 21 7.43 5.40 9.10
C LEU A 21 6.43 4.98 10.18
N PRO A 22 6.86 4.81 11.43
CA PRO A 22 5.97 4.39 12.52
C PRO A 22 4.86 5.42 12.82
N GLY A 23 5.08 6.70 12.57
CA GLY A 23 4.10 7.77 12.78
C GLY A 23 2.90 7.72 11.85
N VAL A 24 3.08 7.31 10.60
CA VAL A 24 2.01 7.24 9.58
C VAL A 24 1.01 6.11 9.86
N THR A 25 1.44 5.05 10.52
CA THR A 25 0.59 3.86 10.80
C THR A 25 -0.57 4.12 11.74
N LEU A 26 -0.51 5.17 12.55
CA LEU A 26 -1.49 5.43 13.61
C LEU A 26 -2.79 6.06 13.10
N TRP A 27 -2.76 6.76 11.96
CA TRP A 27 -3.84 7.60 11.48
C TRP A 27 -4.38 7.19 10.11
N LEU A 28 -4.31 5.92 9.81
CA LEU A 28 -4.79 5.37 8.55
C LEU A 28 -6.32 5.43 8.46
N LYS A 29 -6.83 6.01 7.38
CA LYS A 29 -8.28 6.06 7.09
C LYS A 29 -8.70 4.98 6.11
N THR A 30 -8.00 4.86 4.99
CA THR A 30 -8.28 3.82 3.99
C THR A 30 -6.99 3.23 3.43
N ALA A 31 -7.03 1.95 3.10
CA ALA A 31 -6.01 1.27 2.33
C ALA A 31 -6.69 0.40 1.28
N MET A 32 -6.26 0.51 0.04
CA MET A 32 -6.78 -0.30 -1.06
C MET A 32 -5.77 -1.38 -1.43
N LEU A 33 -6.18 -2.63 -1.30
CA LEU A 33 -5.36 -3.75 -1.75
C LEU A 33 -5.12 -3.63 -3.26
N PRO A 34 -3.86 -3.68 -3.72
CA PRO A 34 -3.53 -3.48 -5.13
C PRO A 34 -4.17 -4.53 -6.03
N THR A 35 -4.56 -4.10 -7.22
CA THR A 35 -5.02 -5.00 -8.27
C THR A 35 -3.83 -5.76 -8.84
N ILE A 36 -4.02 -7.05 -9.05
CA ILE A 36 -3.09 -7.89 -9.81
C ILE A 36 -3.69 -8.21 -11.18
N SER A 37 -2.90 -8.10 -12.22
CA SER A 37 -3.27 -8.49 -13.56
C SER A 37 -2.23 -9.42 -14.18
N VAL A 38 -2.70 -10.35 -14.97
CA VAL A 38 -1.87 -11.24 -15.78
C VAL A 38 -2.28 -11.07 -17.23
N ASN A 39 -1.34 -10.69 -18.07
CA ASN A 39 -1.63 -10.44 -19.47
C ASN A 39 -1.99 -11.73 -20.19
N GLU A 40 -2.92 -11.65 -21.12
CA GLU A 40 -3.28 -12.71 -22.04
C GLU A 40 -2.50 -12.56 -23.36
N ILE A 41 -2.12 -13.66 -23.94
CA ILE A 41 -1.45 -13.70 -25.24
C ILE A 41 -2.41 -14.33 -26.24
N PRO A 42 -2.90 -13.56 -27.24
CA PRO A 42 -3.77 -14.09 -28.27
C PRO A 42 -2.95 -14.94 -29.27
N ILE A 43 -3.38 -16.16 -29.49
CA ILE A 43 -2.85 -17.07 -30.53
C ILE A 43 -3.94 -17.27 -31.56
N PRO A 44 -3.71 -16.94 -32.84
CA PRO A 44 -4.67 -17.17 -33.91
C PRO A 44 -5.02 -18.67 -34.02
N ASP A 45 -6.31 -18.99 -34.04
CA ASP A 45 -6.83 -20.33 -34.28
C ASP A 45 -7.81 -20.30 -35.47
N PRO A 46 -7.60 -21.08 -36.52
CA PRO A 46 -8.43 -21.07 -37.72
C PRO A 46 -9.89 -21.44 -37.48
N ARG A 47 -10.21 -22.11 -36.40
CA ARG A 47 -11.56 -22.59 -36.09
C ARG A 47 -12.30 -21.71 -35.08
N LEU A 48 -11.55 -21.09 -34.16
CA LEU A 48 -12.11 -20.35 -33.02
C LEU A 48 -11.82 -18.83 -33.08
N GLY A 49 -11.10 -18.37 -34.10
CA GLY A 49 -10.60 -17.01 -34.19
C GLY A 49 -9.33 -16.84 -33.37
N ASN A 50 -9.45 -16.50 -32.08
CA ASN A 50 -8.29 -16.39 -31.18
C ASN A 50 -8.42 -17.34 -29.99
N ARG A 51 -7.36 -18.06 -29.70
CA ARG A 51 -7.13 -18.70 -28.40
C ARG A 51 -6.31 -17.77 -27.54
N TYR A 52 -6.62 -17.72 -26.25
CA TYR A 52 -5.85 -16.93 -25.29
C TYR A 52 -5.01 -17.84 -24.40
N VAL A 53 -3.74 -17.50 -24.27
CA VAL A 53 -2.81 -18.16 -23.36
C VAL A 53 -2.40 -17.17 -22.30
N GLN A 54 -2.31 -17.61 -21.06
CA GLN A 54 -1.91 -16.80 -19.93
C GLN A 54 -0.41 -16.47 -20.02
N SER A 55 -0.05 -15.20 -19.85
CA SER A 55 1.34 -14.80 -19.67
C SER A 55 1.89 -15.33 -18.34
N SER A 56 3.19 -15.56 -18.27
CA SER A 56 3.88 -15.94 -17.04
C SER A 56 4.19 -14.79 -16.11
N THR A 57 3.84 -13.55 -16.49
CA THR A 57 4.18 -12.34 -15.74
C THR A 57 2.94 -11.70 -15.14
N ALA A 58 2.93 -11.56 -13.81
CA ALA A 58 1.94 -10.79 -13.09
C ALA A 58 2.40 -9.34 -12.95
N VAL A 59 1.47 -8.39 -13.13
CA VAL A 59 1.68 -6.96 -12.96
C VAL A 59 0.82 -6.47 -11.80
N TRP A 60 1.44 -5.72 -10.90
CA TRP A 60 0.81 -5.16 -9.71
C TRP A 60 0.50 -3.68 -9.93
N ALA A 61 -0.71 -3.26 -9.56
CA ALA A 61 -1.00 -1.84 -9.41
C ALA A 61 -0.32 -1.29 -8.15
N PRO A 62 -0.06 0.02 -8.06
CA PRO A 62 0.48 0.61 -6.85
C PRO A 62 -0.49 0.51 -5.66
N LEU A 63 0.07 0.49 -4.45
CA LEU A 63 -0.71 0.54 -3.21
C LEU A 63 -1.11 1.98 -2.92
N MET A 64 -2.40 2.25 -2.81
CA MET A 64 -2.94 3.56 -2.46
C MET A 64 -3.45 3.55 -1.03
N VAL A 65 -3.04 4.53 -0.26
CA VAL A 65 -3.36 4.67 1.16
C VAL A 65 -3.74 6.11 1.46
N THR A 66 -4.87 6.30 2.18
CA THR A 66 -5.29 7.60 2.69
C THR A 66 -5.10 7.64 4.20
N PHE A 67 -4.48 8.69 4.71
CA PHE A 67 -4.27 8.88 6.14
C PHE A 67 -4.64 10.28 6.61
N LEU A 68 -4.96 10.36 7.91
CA LEU A 68 -5.19 11.63 8.60
C LEU A 68 -3.86 12.30 8.92
N VAL A 69 -3.80 13.59 8.69
CA VAL A 69 -2.61 14.38 8.97
C VAL A 69 -2.67 14.92 10.39
N ASP A 70 -1.55 14.78 11.12
CA ASP A 70 -1.42 15.30 12.48
C ASP A 70 -1.47 16.83 12.50
N GLU A 71 -1.83 17.41 13.65
CA GLU A 71 -1.87 18.85 13.85
C GLU A 71 -0.53 19.53 13.55
N ASP A 72 0.59 18.87 13.88
CA ASP A 72 1.95 19.35 13.63
C ASP A 72 2.48 19.00 12.23
N LEU A 73 1.66 18.37 11.36
CA LEU A 73 2.05 17.87 10.04
C LEU A 73 3.24 16.89 10.08
N SER A 74 3.52 16.27 11.23
CA SER A 74 4.71 15.44 11.41
C SER A 74 4.70 14.20 10.51
N ASN A 75 3.57 13.51 10.43
CA ASN A 75 3.42 12.32 9.59
C ASN A 75 3.51 12.64 8.08
N TYR A 76 2.98 13.79 7.65
CA TYR A 76 3.12 14.25 6.27
C TYR A 76 4.59 14.58 5.93
N ASN A 77 5.27 15.27 6.83
CA ASN A 77 6.68 15.65 6.66
C ASN A 77 7.61 14.42 6.66
N GLU A 78 7.32 13.39 7.46
CA GLU A 78 8.06 12.12 7.42
C GLU A 78 8.00 11.45 6.04
N VAL A 79 6.82 11.41 5.42
CA VAL A 79 6.67 10.89 4.04
C VAL A 79 7.41 11.77 3.03
N LEU A 80 7.29 13.09 3.16
CA LEU A 80 7.97 14.04 2.28
C LEU A 80 9.50 13.88 2.37
N GLU A 81 10.05 13.75 3.57
CA GLU A 81 11.47 13.48 3.77
C GLU A 81 11.91 12.14 3.17
N TRP A 82 11.07 11.12 3.29
CA TRP A 82 11.34 9.85 2.64
C TRP A 82 11.44 9.99 1.11
N MET A 83 10.52 10.73 0.49
CA MET A 83 10.59 11.03 -0.95
C MET A 83 11.83 11.86 -1.31
N TYR A 84 12.22 12.83 -0.48
CA TYR A 84 13.38 13.67 -0.71
C TYR A 84 14.72 12.92 -0.63
N ARG A 85 14.79 11.82 0.09
CA ARG A 85 15.99 10.95 0.08
C ARG A 85 16.30 10.39 -1.29
N ALA A 86 15.28 10.16 -2.13
CA ALA A 86 15.47 9.66 -3.49
C ALA A 86 15.76 10.79 -4.50
N GLY A 87 15.13 11.95 -4.38
CA GLY A 87 15.18 12.97 -5.42
C GLY A 87 14.83 14.38 -4.98
N GLY A 88 15.02 14.71 -3.71
CA GLY A 88 14.72 16.06 -3.19
C GLY A 88 15.63 17.16 -3.73
N PRO A 89 15.27 18.41 -3.49
CA PRO A 89 16.04 19.58 -3.96
C PRO A 89 17.40 19.72 -3.27
N ASP A 90 17.52 19.22 -2.05
CA ASP A 90 18.77 19.26 -1.28
C ASP A 90 19.59 17.99 -1.55
N GLU A 91 20.67 18.14 -2.32
CA GLU A 91 21.56 17.05 -2.68
C GLU A 91 22.25 16.40 -1.46
N THR A 92 22.42 17.14 -0.37
CA THR A 92 23.06 16.63 0.84
C THR A 92 22.18 15.61 1.59
N LYS A 93 20.88 15.66 1.38
CA LYS A 93 19.89 14.74 1.99
C LYS A 93 19.60 13.53 1.13
N ARG A 94 20.06 13.52 -0.13
CA ARG A 94 19.88 12.38 -1.02
C ARG A 94 20.75 11.21 -0.59
N THR A 95 20.23 10.02 -0.73
CA THR A 95 20.95 8.78 -0.46
C THR A 95 20.78 7.80 -1.60
N TYR A 96 21.78 6.96 -1.78
CA TYR A 96 21.72 5.80 -2.68
C TYR A 96 21.64 4.49 -1.89
N ASP A 97 21.51 4.57 -0.57
CA ASP A 97 21.37 3.39 0.29
C ASP A 97 19.97 2.78 0.14
N PRO A 98 19.85 1.56 -0.40
CA PRO A 98 18.56 0.89 -0.57
C PRO A 98 17.80 0.73 0.76
N GLY A 99 18.49 0.55 1.87
CA GLY A 99 17.88 0.40 3.19
C GLY A 99 17.16 1.66 3.70
N LEU A 100 17.51 2.85 3.15
CA LEU A 100 16.87 4.12 3.46
C LEU A 100 15.83 4.54 2.42
N LEU A 101 15.92 4.04 1.19
CA LEU A 101 15.01 4.34 0.09
C LEU A 101 13.80 3.42 0.07
N TYR A 102 13.99 2.14 0.36
CA TYR A 102 12.96 1.13 0.29
C TYR A 102 12.55 0.66 1.69
N SER A 103 11.28 0.37 1.83
CA SER A 103 10.73 -0.14 3.10
C SER A 103 9.85 -1.37 2.85
N THR A 104 9.65 -2.14 3.89
CA THR A 104 8.64 -3.18 3.91
C THR A 104 7.36 -2.62 4.47
N VAL A 105 6.26 -2.78 3.73
CA VAL A 105 4.93 -2.38 4.13
C VAL A 105 4.08 -3.61 4.38
N SER A 106 3.40 -3.68 5.51
CA SER A 106 2.56 -4.83 5.87
C SER A 106 1.13 -4.38 6.16
N LEU A 107 0.18 -4.98 5.46
CA LEU A 107 -1.25 -4.79 5.70
C LEU A 107 -1.79 -6.00 6.47
N HIS A 108 -2.17 -5.77 7.70
CA HIS A 108 -2.74 -6.76 8.59
C HIS A 108 -4.27 -6.72 8.51
N ILE A 109 -4.88 -7.83 8.15
CA ILE A 109 -6.34 -7.98 8.22
C ILE A 109 -6.67 -8.60 9.57
N LEU A 110 -7.37 -7.84 10.41
CA LEU A 110 -7.74 -8.26 11.75
C LEU A 110 -9.02 -9.09 11.73
N THR A 111 -9.11 -10.05 12.64
CA THR A 111 -10.36 -10.80 12.86
C THR A 111 -11.44 -9.90 13.45
N ASN A 112 -12.70 -10.36 13.42
CA ASN A 112 -13.83 -9.60 13.98
C ASN A 112 -13.69 -9.28 15.48
N ASN A 113 -12.88 -10.03 16.21
CA ASN A 113 -12.59 -9.78 17.63
C ASN A 113 -11.43 -8.78 17.83
N LYS A 114 -10.89 -8.19 16.76
CA LYS A 114 -9.71 -7.31 16.75
C LYS A 114 -8.45 -7.91 17.43
N ASN A 115 -8.44 -9.20 17.62
CA ASN A 115 -7.28 -9.94 18.10
C ASN A 115 -6.46 -10.39 16.90
N ALA A 116 -5.19 -10.64 17.12
CA ALA A 116 -4.13 -11.03 16.17
C ALA A 116 -4.57 -11.21 14.70
N SER A 117 -3.86 -10.56 13.79
CA SER A 117 -4.12 -10.71 12.35
C SER A 117 -3.79 -12.12 11.90
N ASP A 118 -4.77 -12.83 11.38
CA ASP A 118 -4.57 -14.16 10.81
C ASP A 118 -4.00 -14.09 9.38
N ILE A 119 -4.10 -12.94 8.75
CA ILE A 119 -3.69 -12.71 7.36
C ILE A 119 -2.88 -11.41 7.28
N VAL A 120 -1.66 -11.51 6.75
CA VAL A 120 -0.77 -10.38 6.53
C VAL A 120 -0.35 -10.34 5.07
N TYR A 121 -0.60 -9.22 4.41
CA TYR A 121 -0.06 -8.92 3.09
C TYR A 121 1.20 -8.08 3.25
N THR A 122 2.32 -8.60 2.80
CA THR A 122 3.62 -7.92 2.89
C THR A 122 4.05 -7.44 1.50
N PHE A 123 4.28 -6.15 1.38
CA PHE A 123 4.76 -5.50 0.17
C PHE A 123 6.26 -5.26 0.32
N HIS A 124 7.03 -5.84 -0.60
CA HIS A 124 8.48 -5.81 -0.56
C HIS A 124 9.05 -4.67 -1.40
N ASN A 125 10.09 -4.03 -0.87
CA ASN A 125 10.78 -2.91 -1.52
C ASN A 125 9.82 -1.77 -1.91
N ALA A 126 8.91 -1.43 -0.99
CA ALA A 126 7.97 -0.35 -1.22
C ALA A 126 8.65 1.02 -1.07
N PHE A 127 8.26 1.95 -1.93
CA PHE A 127 8.70 3.34 -1.89
C PHE A 127 7.59 4.28 -2.35
N PRO A 128 7.54 5.52 -1.84
CA PRO A 128 6.51 6.47 -2.21
C PRO A 128 6.80 7.05 -3.59
N THR A 129 5.77 7.14 -4.42
CA THR A 129 5.82 7.75 -5.75
C THR A 129 5.01 9.04 -5.82
N ILE A 130 3.89 9.11 -5.09
CA ILE A 130 3.01 10.26 -5.05
C ILE A 130 2.64 10.52 -3.61
N LEU A 131 2.77 11.77 -3.18
CA LEU A 131 2.19 12.30 -1.95
C LEU A 131 1.12 13.30 -2.34
N GLY A 132 -0.11 13.09 -1.86
CA GLY A 132 -1.26 13.90 -2.19
C GLY A 132 -1.17 15.33 -1.66
N GLU A 133 -2.03 16.17 -2.17
CA GLU A 133 -2.16 17.56 -1.73
C GLU A 133 -2.82 17.65 -0.36
N LEU A 134 -2.50 18.73 0.37
CA LEU A 134 -3.19 19.16 1.57
C LEU A 134 -4.09 20.35 1.24
N GLN A 135 -5.38 20.18 1.46
CA GLN A 135 -6.34 21.26 1.23
C GLN A 135 -6.66 21.99 2.53
N PHE A 136 -6.30 23.26 2.60
CA PHE A 136 -6.63 24.11 3.73
C PHE A 136 -7.84 24.97 3.38
N ASN A 137 -8.88 24.94 4.24
CA ASN A 137 -10.08 25.73 4.07
C ASN A 137 -10.44 26.42 5.41
N ASN A 138 -10.60 27.74 5.36
CA ASN A 138 -10.95 28.55 6.55
C ASN A 138 -12.46 28.55 6.87
N GLU A 139 -13.29 28.02 5.95
CA GLU A 139 -14.74 28.07 6.12
C GLU A 139 -15.28 26.83 6.88
N ASN A 140 -14.62 25.71 6.75
CA ASN A 140 -15.03 24.44 7.39
C ASN A 140 -13.85 23.85 8.16
N ALA A 141 -14.07 23.52 9.43
CA ALA A 141 -13.11 22.81 10.26
C ALA A 141 -13.25 21.30 9.97
N GLU A 142 -12.60 20.81 8.93
CA GLU A 142 -12.53 19.39 8.59
C GLU A 142 -11.15 18.82 8.92
N GLU A 143 -11.11 17.51 9.15
CA GLU A 143 -9.86 16.78 9.33
C GLU A 143 -9.05 16.79 8.04
N LEU A 144 -7.74 17.09 8.14
CA LEU A 144 -6.84 17.04 7.00
C LEU A 144 -6.55 15.59 6.61
N LEU A 145 -6.82 15.28 5.35
CA LEU A 145 -6.55 13.99 4.73
C LEU A 145 -5.55 14.15 3.60
N THR A 146 -4.69 13.17 3.42
CA THR A 146 -3.82 13.08 2.25
C THR A 146 -3.68 11.63 1.81
N ASP A 147 -3.31 11.47 0.55
CA ASP A 147 -3.09 10.17 -0.07
C ASP A 147 -1.60 9.95 -0.30
N ILE A 148 -1.15 8.73 -0.07
CA ILE A 148 0.17 8.26 -0.47
C ILE A 148 0.01 7.10 -1.44
N THR A 149 0.75 7.15 -2.54
CA THR A 149 0.87 6.05 -3.50
C THR A 149 2.24 5.42 -3.37
N LEU A 150 2.26 4.13 -3.07
CA LEU A 150 3.46 3.34 -2.88
C LEU A 150 3.62 2.36 -4.06
N GLN A 151 4.77 2.38 -4.69
CA GLN A 151 5.18 1.34 -5.62
C GLN A 151 5.98 0.28 -4.88
N PHE A 152 5.89 -0.97 -5.30
CA PHE A 152 6.58 -2.11 -4.69
C PHE A 152 6.93 -3.15 -5.75
N ASP A 153 7.86 -4.05 -5.43
CA ASP A 153 8.30 -5.09 -6.36
C ASP A 153 7.31 -6.25 -6.43
N TYR A 154 6.93 -6.80 -5.28
CA TYR A 154 5.97 -7.89 -5.21
C TYR A 154 5.28 -7.93 -3.84
N MET A 155 4.14 -8.60 -3.81
CA MET A 155 3.36 -8.83 -2.61
C MET A 155 3.42 -10.30 -2.21
N SER A 156 3.70 -10.58 -0.94
CA SER A 156 3.59 -11.90 -0.35
C SER A 156 2.40 -11.97 0.61
N LEU A 157 1.82 -13.15 0.71
CA LEU A 157 0.74 -13.44 1.64
C LEU A 157 1.27 -14.35 2.74
N ASP A 158 1.32 -13.85 3.96
CA ASP A 158 1.65 -14.62 5.14
C ASP A 158 0.37 -14.91 5.93
N LYS A 159 0.00 -16.17 6.00
CA LYS A 159 -1.10 -16.62 6.84
C LYS A 159 -0.53 -17.07 8.16
N VAL A 160 -0.80 -16.33 9.21
CA VAL A 160 -0.48 -16.75 10.58
C VAL A 160 -1.52 -17.80 10.97
N ILE A 161 -1.10 -19.02 11.07
CA ILE A 161 -1.93 -20.14 11.53
C ILE A 161 -1.94 -20.17 13.04
#